data_ea1d6ac17ba16bba27fa3b4e8189be17
#
_entry.id   ea1d6ac17ba16bba27fa3b4e8189be17
#
_cell.length_a   1.000
_cell.length_b   1.000
_cell.length_c   1.000
_cell.angle_alpha   90.00
_cell.angle_beta   90.00
_cell.angle_gamma   90.00
#
_symmetry.space_group_name_H-M   'P 1'
#
loop_
_entity.id
_entity.type
_entity.pdbx_description
1 polymer ?
#
loop_
_entity_poly.entity_id
_entity_poly.type
_entity_poly.pdbx_seq_one_letter_code
_entity_poly.pdbx_strand_id
1 'polypeptide(L)'
;MNRELLFPPGATRHDWVLDAALAAGLGLLTIPPYGVRGFASYPTTGEFLGAIGPLASAVLMIGSLVLRRHSPFLALAGVTLAGLMQLVFSDQPMATLVAVPVVAYSVARWIPGQPARAVVVIGAVGSVLGPMRWILDDLGNPSLRQLIWLALAWFVCLGLVITPYAIGRRVRESGEAHQDRVAAAEERYRTMLLERDQDTRLAESRARTQIARELHDIVAHSLSVMIVQAEGGKALAAKKPEAATQALTTIAETGREALSEMRRILGVLREGPEPGRQADFAPAPRLSDIPDLVARTSDRVQLAVHGQPPRASAALELTVYRVVQEALTNFLKHAGPQATAMVTITYGM
;
A
#
# COMPACT_ATOMS: atom_id res chain seq x y z
N MET A 1 -21.32 -24.62 19.09
CA MET A 1 -21.68 -23.47 18.23
C MET A 1 -20.58 -22.45 18.42
N ASN A 2 -19.76 -22.17 17.40
CA ASN A 2 -18.60 -21.27 17.51
C ASN A 2 -19.06 -19.85 17.84
N ARG A 3 -18.42 -19.21 18.83
CA ARG A 3 -18.73 -17.84 19.28
C ARG A 3 -18.62 -16.81 18.15
N GLU A 4 -17.75 -17.04 17.17
CA GLU A 4 -17.55 -16.22 15.98
C GLU A 4 -18.75 -16.21 15.02
N LEU A 5 -19.57 -17.26 15.01
CA LEU A 5 -20.80 -17.29 14.21
C LEU A 5 -21.90 -16.42 14.81
N LEU A 6 -21.89 -16.23 16.14
CA LEU A 6 -22.88 -15.38 16.83
C LEU A 6 -22.46 -13.91 16.82
N PHE A 7 -21.15 -13.63 16.87
CA PHE A 7 -20.58 -12.30 16.99
C PHE A 7 -19.43 -12.15 16.00
N PRO A 8 -19.70 -11.90 14.71
CA PRO A 8 -18.64 -11.69 13.72
C PRO A 8 -17.79 -10.46 14.10
N PRO A 9 -16.46 -10.55 13.95
CA PRO A 9 -15.57 -9.46 14.27
C PRO A 9 -15.78 -8.27 13.33
N GLY A 10 -15.81 -7.04 13.87
CA GLY A 10 -15.70 -5.81 13.08
C GLY A 10 -16.87 -4.84 13.10
N ALA A 11 -17.93 -5.09 13.88
CA ALA A 11 -19.01 -4.12 14.01
C ALA A 11 -18.62 -2.98 14.97
N THR A 12 -18.60 -1.75 14.48
CA THR A 12 -18.24 -0.53 15.22
C THR A 12 -19.45 0.07 15.97
N ARG A 13 -19.21 1.01 16.90
CA ARG A 13 -20.31 1.77 17.53
C ARG A 13 -21.16 2.53 16.51
N HIS A 14 -20.55 2.98 15.42
CA HIS A 14 -21.26 3.65 14.33
C HIS A 14 -22.24 2.70 13.62
N ASP A 15 -21.87 1.44 13.42
CA ASP A 15 -22.76 0.42 12.82
C ASP A 15 -24.01 0.17 13.68
N TRP A 16 -23.87 0.15 15.02
CA TRP A 16 -25.01 0.05 15.93
C TRP A 16 -25.99 1.20 15.78
N VAL A 17 -25.47 2.44 15.67
CA VAL A 17 -26.32 3.63 15.50
C VAL A 17 -27.06 3.57 14.16
N LEU A 18 -26.37 3.17 13.08
CA LEU A 18 -27.01 3.05 11.77
C LEU A 18 -28.07 1.95 11.73
N ASP A 19 -27.81 0.81 12.36
CA ASP A 19 -28.77 -0.30 12.40
C ASP A 19 -29.97 0.02 13.29
N ALA A 20 -29.76 0.69 14.42
CA ALA A 20 -30.83 1.21 15.27
C ALA A 20 -31.66 2.30 14.55
N ALA A 21 -31.03 3.21 13.82
CA ALA A 21 -31.71 4.22 13.02
C ALA A 21 -32.55 3.60 11.89
N LEU A 22 -32.02 2.58 11.20
CA LEU A 22 -32.77 1.84 10.20
C LEU A 22 -33.99 1.14 10.82
N ALA A 23 -33.79 0.43 11.94
CA ALA A 23 -34.89 -0.25 12.65
C ALA A 23 -35.93 0.76 13.13
N ALA A 24 -35.52 1.89 13.70
CA ALA A 24 -36.43 2.95 14.12
C ALA A 24 -37.22 3.53 12.94
N GLY A 25 -36.55 3.85 11.83
CA GLY A 25 -37.20 4.39 10.62
C GLY A 25 -38.21 3.42 10.02
N LEU A 26 -37.84 2.15 9.86
CA LEU A 26 -38.77 1.10 9.40
C LEU A 26 -39.89 0.86 10.41
N GLY A 27 -39.58 0.90 11.71
CA GLY A 27 -40.57 0.76 12.76
C GLY A 27 -41.62 1.87 12.73
N LEU A 28 -41.20 3.11 12.62
CA LEU A 28 -42.12 4.26 12.48
C LEU A 28 -43.00 4.16 11.24
N LEU A 29 -42.51 3.57 10.15
CA LEU A 29 -43.28 3.42 8.92
C LEU A 29 -44.25 2.25 8.96
N THR A 30 -43.87 1.13 9.63
CA THR A 30 -44.59 -0.15 9.49
C THR A 30 -45.43 -0.55 10.71
N ILE A 31 -45.09 -0.08 11.93
CA ILE A 31 -45.76 -0.47 13.16
C ILE A 31 -47.05 0.33 13.47
N PRO A 32 -47.14 1.67 13.25
CA PRO A 32 -48.28 2.46 13.68
C PRO A 32 -49.65 1.94 13.24
N PRO A 33 -49.84 1.40 12.03
CA PRO A 33 -51.15 0.88 11.60
C PRO A 33 -51.71 -0.22 12.49
N TYR A 34 -50.82 -0.97 13.17
CA TYR A 34 -51.24 -2.10 14.03
C TYR A 34 -51.45 -1.68 15.48
N GLY A 35 -50.72 -0.64 15.95
CA GLY A 35 -50.89 -0.10 17.29
C GLY A 35 -52.19 0.66 17.48
N VAL A 36 -52.49 1.57 16.56
CA VAL A 36 -53.70 2.46 16.66
C VAL A 36 -55.00 1.68 16.51
N ARG A 37 -55.08 0.75 15.56
CA ARG A 37 -56.27 -0.09 15.37
C ARG A 37 -56.50 -1.07 16.49
N GLY A 38 -55.43 -1.61 17.14
CA GLY A 38 -55.53 -2.55 18.24
C GLY A 38 -56.13 -1.93 19.49
N PHE A 39 -55.78 -0.71 19.87
CA PHE A 39 -56.22 -0.10 21.11
C PHE A 39 -57.63 0.55 21.04
N ALA A 40 -58.07 0.96 19.85
CA ALA A 40 -59.31 1.70 19.71
C ALA A 40 -60.58 0.81 19.60
N SER A 41 -60.44 -0.52 19.39
CA SER A 41 -61.58 -1.36 18.96
C SER A 41 -61.96 -2.49 19.90
N TYR A 42 -61.32 -2.67 21.09
CA TYR A 42 -61.50 -3.88 21.93
C TYR A 42 -61.97 -3.55 23.34
N PRO A 43 -63.26 -3.81 23.64
CA PRO A 43 -63.81 -3.54 24.96
C PRO A 43 -63.58 -4.69 26.01
N THR A 44 -63.07 -5.85 25.61
CA THR A 44 -62.90 -7.01 26.51
C THR A 44 -61.43 -7.45 26.65
N THR A 45 -61.09 -8.05 27.81
CA THR A 45 -59.73 -8.52 28.13
C THR A 45 -59.19 -9.58 27.12
N GLY A 46 -60.07 -10.40 26.56
CA GLY A 46 -59.72 -11.42 25.58
C GLY A 46 -59.32 -10.84 24.23
N GLU A 47 -60.00 -9.78 23.82
CA GLU A 47 -59.72 -9.02 22.58
C GLU A 47 -58.41 -8.20 22.71
N PHE A 48 -58.13 -7.71 23.93
CA PHE A 48 -56.86 -7.02 24.22
C PHE A 48 -55.63 -7.93 24.02
N LEU A 49 -55.71 -9.20 24.46
CA LEU A 49 -54.65 -10.17 24.20
C LEU A 49 -54.45 -10.45 22.70
N GLY A 50 -55.53 -10.47 21.92
CA GLY A 50 -55.48 -10.57 20.46
C GLY A 50 -54.78 -9.41 19.78
N ALA A 51 -54.83 -8.19 20.34
CA ALA A 51 -54.18 -7.00 19.80
C ALA A 51 -52.65 -6.96 20.13
N ILE A 52 -52.27 -7.52 21.27
CA ILE A 52 -50.85 -7.56 21.70
C ILE A 52 -50.02 -8.46 20.79
N GLY A 53 -50.53 -9.57 20.29
CA GLY A 53 -49.81 -10.54 19.46
C GLY A 53 -49.21 -9.92 18.18
N PRO A 54 -50.03 -9.28 17.34
CA PRO A 54 -49.54 -8.58 16.14
C PRO A 54 -48.53 -7.49 16.46
N LEU A 55 -48.78 -6.65 17.48
CA LEU A 55 -47.87 -5.59 17.89
C LEU A 55 -46.53 -6.14 18.38
N ALA A 56 -46.54 -7.14 19.22
CA ALA A 56 -45.34 -7.79 19.73
C ALA A 56 -44.52 -8.44 18.62
N SER A 57 -45.17 -9.09 17.64
CA SER A 57 -44.52 -9.66 16.48
C SER A 57 -43.89 -8.57 15.60
N ALA A 58 -44.56 -7.42 15.39
CA ALA A 58 -44.06 -6.31 14.64
C ALA A 58 -42.81 -5.67 15.29
N VAL A 59 -42.86 -5.45 16.61
CA VAL A 59 -41.72 -4.90 17.37
C VAL A 59 -40.52 -5.87 17.36
N LEU A 60 -40.77 -7.17 17.56
CA LEU A 60 -39.73 -8.20 17.53
C LEU A 60 -39.08 -8.29 16.14
N MET A 61 -39.89 -8.27 15.08
CA MET A 61 -39.38 -8.35 13.70
C MET A 61 -38.48 -7.19 13.34
N ILE A 62 -38.91 -5.97 13.60
CA ILE A 62 -38.13 -4.76 13.32
C ILE A 62 -36.98 -4.60 14.29
N GLY A 63 -37.17 -4.88 15.58
CA GLY A 63 -36.12 -4.86 16.60
C GLY A 63 -34.94 -5.81 16.29
N SER A 64 -35.23 -6.95 15.66
CA SER A 64 -34.21 -7.91 15.23
C SER A 64 -33.21 -7.33 14.22
N LEU A 65 -33.59 -6.27 13.47
CA LEU A 65 -32.69 -5.60 12.51
C LEU A 65 -31.51 -4.93 13.19
N VAL A 66 -31.62 -4.53 14.45
CA VAL A 66 -30.50 -3.95 15.21
C VAL A 66 -29.35 -4.95 15.36
N LEU A 67 -29.67 -6.25 15.40
CA LEU A 67 -28.69 -7.34 15.56
C LEU A 67 -28.10 -7.83 14.23
N ARG A 68 -28.57 -7.33 13.09
CA ARG A 68 -28.26 -7.88 11.75
C ARG A 68 -26.80 -7.98 11.39
N ARG A 69 -25.94 -7.07 11.91
CA ARG A 69 -24.49 -7.08 11.67
C ARG A 69 -23.71 -7.71 12.81
N HIS A 70 -24.17 -7.55 14.05
CA HIS A 70 -23.48 -8.08 15.24
C HIS A 70 -23.74 -9.55 15.50
N SER A 71 -24.98 -9.97 15.27
CA SER A 71 -25.44 -11.34 15.50
C SER A 71 -26.48 -11.74 14.45
N PRO A 72 -26.06 -11.97 13.19
CA PRO A 72 -26.99 -12.25 12.11
C PRO A 72 -27.89 -13.45 12.35
N PHE A 73 -27.41 -14.45 13.11
CA PHE A 73 -28.23 -15.61 13.50
C PHE A 73 -29.29 -15.27 14.53
N LEU A 74 -28.98 -14.39 15.50
CA LEU A 74 -30.00 -13.93 16.45
C LEU A 74 -31.03 -13.04 15.73
N ALA A 75 -30.61 -12.23 14.78
CA ALA A 75 -31.52 -11.48 13.93
C ALA A 75 -32.43 -12.43 13.12
N LEU A 76 -31.88 -13.49 12.53
CA LEU A 76 -32.64 -14.52 11.81
C LEU A 76 -33.64 -15.23 12.76
N ALA A 77 -33.20 -15.63 13.95
CA ALA A 77 -34.07 -16.27 14.93
C ALA A 77 -35.22 -15.35 15.38
N GLY A 78 -34.91 -14.06 15.63
CA GLY A 78 -35.91 -13.05 15.98
C GLY A 78 -36.95 -12.82 14.89
N VAL A 79 -36.48 -12.66 13.62
CA VAL A 79 -37.38 -12.52 12.46
C VAL A 79 -38.19 -13.79 12.23
N THR A 80 -37.61 -14.96 12.40
CA THR A 80 -38.34 -16.26 12.28
C THR A 80 -39.41 -16.39 13.35
N LEU A 81 -39.09 -16.11 14.61
CA LEU A 81 -40.06 -16.12 15.71
C LEU A 81 -41.18 -15.11 15.49
N ALA A 82 -40.84 -13.89 15.09
CA ALA A 82 -41.82 -12.85 14.75
C ALA A 82 -42.74 -13.28 13.59
N GLY A 83 -42.18 -13.92 12.56
CA GLY A 83 -42.96 -14.47 11.44
C GLY A 83 -43.94 -15.58 11.89
N LEU A 84 -43.49 -16.48 12.75
CA LEU A 84 -44.35 -17.51 13.34
C LEU A 84 -45.47 -16.87 14.20
N MET A 85 -45.19 -15.84 14.98
CA MET A 85 -46.19 -15.06 15.70
C MET A 85 -47.22 -14.43 14.75
N GLN A 86 -46.78 -13.88 13.62
CA GLN A 86 -47.71 -13.30 12.61
C GLN A 86 -48.61 -14.36 12.00
N LEU A 87 -48.13 -15.57 11.76
CA LEU A 87 -49.00 -16.68 11.29
C LEU A 87 -50.10 -17.04 12.27
N VAL A 88 -49.86 -16.88 13.59
CA VAL A 88 -50.84 -17.19 14.63
C VAL A 88 -51.80 -16.04 14.91
N PHE A 89 -51.26 -14.80 15.00
CA PHE A 89 -52.01 -13.64 15.50
C PHE A 89 -52.48 -12.66 14.44
N SER A 90 -52.10 -12.86 13.14
CA SER A 90 -52.46 -11.93 12.09
C SER A 90 -53.14 -12.62 10.92
N ASP A 91 -54.28 -12.08 10.50
CA ASP A 91 -55.04 -12.61 9.37
C ASP A 91 -54.59 -12.01 8.03
N GLN A 92 -53.64 -11.07 8.04
CA GLN A 92 -53.09 -10.43 6.85
C GLN A 92 -51.61 -10.24 6.97
N PRO A 93 -50.84 -10.19 5.83
CA PRO A 93 -49.43 -9.94 5.84
C PRO A 93 -49.14 -8.53 6.39
N MET A 94 -48.19 -8.45 7.34
CA MET A 94 -47.81 -7.18 7.94
C MET A 94 -46.68 -6.52 7.13
N ALA A 95 -46.69 -5.19 7.04
CA ALA A 95 -45.64 -4.42 6.36
C ALA A 95 -44.22 -4.64 6.97
N THR A 96 -44.15 -5.08 8.23
CA THR A 96 -42.89 -5.42 8.93
C THR A 96 -42.11 -6.58 8.29
N LEU A 97 -42.77 -7.40 7.42
CA LEU A 97 -42.10 -8.44 6.63
C LEU A 97 -40.96 -7.90 5.73
N VAL A 98 -40.87 -6.59 5.52
CA VAL A 98 -39.71 -5.94 4.88
C VAL A 98 -38.40 -6.22 5.59
N ALA A 99 -38.42 -6.63 6.87
CA ALA A 99 -37.24 -7.05 7.61
C ALA A 99 -36.64 -8.38 7.08
N VAL A 100 -37.44 -9.24 6.47
CA VAL A 100 -37.00 -10.56 5.98
C VAL A 100 -35.90 -10.45 4.91
N PRO A 101 -36.07 -9.71 3.81
CA PRO A 101 -35.01 -9.53 2.80
C PRO A 101 -33.75 -8.87 3.38
N VAL A 102 -33.90 -7.95 4.35
CA VAL A 102 -32.75 -7.27 4.98
C VAL A 102 -31.92 -8.27 5.81
N VAL A 103 -32.59 -9.14 6.58
CA VAL A 103 -31.90 -10.18 7.35
C VAL A 103 -31.32 -11.25 6.44
N ALA A 104 -32.02 -11.65 5.37
CA ALA A 104 -31.50 -12.59 4.38
C ALA A 104 -30.19 -12.11 3.75
N TYR A 105 -30.14 -10.84 3.35
CA TYR A 105 -28.90 -10.20 2.88
C TYR A 105 -27.80 -10.21 3.95
N SER A 106 -28.15 -9.85 5.20
CA SER A 106 -27.17 -9.71 6.29
C SER A 106 -26.55 -11.06 6.66
N VAL A 107 -27.36 -12.13 6.77
CA VAL A 107 -26.86 -13.49 7.01
C VAL A 107 -25.92 -13.92 5.90
N ALA A 108 -26.29 -13.72 4.64
CA ALA A 108 -25.46 -14.06 3.49
C ALA A 108 -24.15 -13.27 3.43
N ARG A 109 -24.18 -11.99 3.83
CA ARG A 109 -23.04 -11.08 3.81
C ARG A 109 -22.01 -11.39 4.90
N TRP A 110 -22.48 -11.72 6.13
CA TRP A 110 -21.63 -11.80 7.30
C TRP A 110 -21.29 -13.22 7.75
N ILE A 111 -22.04 -14.23 7.31
CA ILE A 111 -21.84 -15.61 7.72
C ILE A 111 -21.27 -16.43 6.56
N PRO A 112 -20.05 -16.97 6.69
CA PRO A 112 -19.46 -17.82 5.66
C PRO A 112 -20.02 -19.24 5.67
N GLY A 113 -20.00 -19.88 4.49
CA GLY A 113 -20.20 -21.31 4.35
C GLY A 113 -21.66 -21.81 4.48
N GLN A 114 -21.78 -23.07 4.86
CA GLN A 114 -23.04 -23.81 4.91
C GLN A 114 -24.10 -23.21 5.87
N PRO A 115 -23.74 -22.68 7.07
CA PRO A 115 -24.73 -22.17 8.01
C PRO A 115 -25.61 -21.03 7.45
N ALA A 116 -25.06 -20.22 6.54
CA ALA A 116 -25.83 -19.15 5.89
C ALA A 116 -27.03 -19.66 5.07
N ARG A 117 -27.01 -20.94 4.65
CA ARG A 117 -28.10 -21.55 3.89
C ARG A 117 -29.38 -21.74 4.73
N ALA A 118 -29.27 -21.73 6.06
CA ALA A 118 -30.43 -21.82 6.96
C ALA A 118 -31.47 -20.75 6.64
N VAL A 119 -31.05 -19.52 6.26
CA VAL A 119 -31.97 -18.45 5.90
C VAL A 119 -32.81 -18.79 4.66
N VAL A 120 -32.21 -19.50 3.69
CA VAL A 120 -32.91 -19.90 2.46
C VAL A 120 -33.96 -20.99 2.79
N VAL A 121 -33.59 -21.94 3.63
CA VAL A 121 -34.51 -23.01 4.06
C VAL A 121 -35.68 -22.44 4.87
N ILE A 122 -35.40 -21.61 5.88
CA ILE A 122 -36.40 -20.95 6.70
C ILE A 122 -37.29 -20.03 5.84
N GLY A 123 -36.68 -19.25 4.96
CA GLY A 123 -37.37 -18.36 4.05
C GLY A 123 -38.28 -19.11 3.04
N ALA A 124 -37.80 -20.25 2.50
CA ALA A 124 -38.62 -21.10 1.64
C ALA A 124 -39.86 -21.67 2.37
N VAL A 125 -39.68 -22.14 3.61
CA VAL A 125 -40.80 -22.57 4.42
C VAL A 125 -41.78 -21.43 4.71
N GLY A 126 -41.28 -20.24 5.11
CA GLY A 126 -42.09 -19.06 5.35
C GLY A 126 -42.83 -18.57 4.11
N SER A 127 -42.19 -18.68 2.92
CA SER A 127 -42.79 -18.33 1.62
C SER A 127 -44.00 -19.20 1.27
N VAL A 128 -44.06 -20.41 1.80
CA VAL A 128 -45.24 -21.31 1.61
C VAL A 128 -46.28 -21.02 2.67
N LEU A 129 -45.88 -21.06 3.96
CA LEU A 129 -46.81 -20.97 5.08
C LEU A 129 -47.53 -19.60 5.16
N GLY A 130 -46.84 -18.50 4.89
CA GLY A 130 -47.42 -17.15 4.93
C GLY A 130 -48.57 -16.97 3.94
N PRO A 131 -48.30 -17.06 2.61
CA PRO A 131 -49.38 -16.95 1.63
C PRO A 131 -50.51 -17.96 1.81
N MET A 132 -50.19 -19.19 2.21
CA MET A 132 -51.18 -20.20 2.47
C MET A 132 -52.15 -19.78 3.59
N ARG A 133 -51.63 -19.20 4.70
CA ARG A 133 -52.42 -18.69 5.81
C ARG A 133 -53.29 -17.48 5.49
N TRP A 134 -52.80 -16.59 4.60
CA TRP A 134 -53.45 -15.30 4.34
C TRP A 134 -54.33 -15.26 3.07
N ILE A 135 -54.23 -16.26 2.17
CA ILE A 135 -54.94 -16.28 0.88
C ILE A 135 -56.05 -17.32 0.88
N LEU A 136 -55.83 -18.47 1.60
CA LEU A 136 -56.79 -19.54 1.62
C LEU A 136 -57.77 -19.38 2.80
N ASP A 137 -59.03 -19.11 2.48
CA ASP A 137 -60.11 -19.04 3.47
C ASP A 137 -60.54 -20.46 3.90
N ASP A 138 -60.55 -21.41 2.95
CA ASP A 138 -60.86 -22.81 3.15
C ASP A 138 -59.82 -23.70 2.45
N LEU A 139 -59.08 -24.48 3.23
CA LEU A 139 -58.06 -25.43 2.78
C LEU A 139 -58.69 -26.63 2.04
N GLY A 140 -59.95 -26.91 2.27
CA GLY A 140 -60.65 -28.05 1.68
C GLY A 140 -61.09 -27.85 0.23
N ASN A 141 -61.41 -26.62 -0.17
CA ASN A 141 -61.90 -26.31 -1.52
C ASN A 141 -61.47 -24.95 -2.05
N PRO A 142 -60.17 -24.73 -2.35
CA PRO A 142 -59.68 -23.46 -2.84
C PRO A 142 -60.20 -23.16 -4.25
N SER A 143 -60.67 -21.93 -4.48
CA SER A 143 -61.04 -21.47 -5.82
C SER A 143 -59.78 -21.34 -6.74
N LEU A 144 -59.99 -21.50 -8.03
CA LEU A 144 -58.91 -21.32 -9.03
C LEU A 144 -58.22 -19.95 -8.89
N ARG A 145 -58.98 -18.88 -8.59
CA ARG A 145 -58.46 -17.57 -8.32
C ARG A 145 -57.49 -17.53 -7.14
N GLN A 146 -57.86 -18.16 -6.02
CA GLN A 146 -56.99 -18.29 -4.83
C GLN A 146 -55.72 -19.07 -5.13
N LEU A 147 -55.78 -20.12 -5.91
CA LEU A 147 -54.59 -20.91 -6.30
C LEU A 147 -53.62 -20.09 -7.16
N ILE A 148 -54.15 -19.25 -8.11
CA ILE A 148 -53.31 -18.35 -8.92
C ILE A 148 -52.62 -17.33 -8.02
N TRP A 149 -53.34 -16.65 -7.11
CA TRP A 149 -52.76 -15.69 -6.21
C TRP A 149 -51.75 -16.33 -5.22
N LEU A 150 -52.01 -17.53 -4.78
CA LEU A 150 -51.11 -18.31 -3.93
C LEU A 150 -49.78 -18.59 -4.66
N ALA A 151 -49.86 -19.07 -5.88
CA ALA A 151 -48.65 -19.33 -6.69
C ALA A 151 -47.84 -18.04 -6.93
N LEU A 152 -48.52 -16.93 -7.28
CA LEU A 152 -47.84 -15.65 -7.48
C LEU A 152 -47.17 -15.16 -6.20
N ALA A 153 -47.89 -15.20 -5.06
CA ALA A 153 -47.35 -14.79 -3.76
C ALA A 153 -46.16 -15.66 -3.33
N TRP A 154 -46.21 -16.97 -3.61
CA TRP A 154 -45.12 -17.87 -3.34
C TRP A 154 -43.84 -17.49 -4.09
N PHE A 155 -43.94 -17.24 -5.41
CA PHE A 155 -42.78 -16.79 -6.21
C PHE A 155 -42.24 -15.44 -5.75
N VAL A 156 -43.10 -14.50 -5.39
CA VAL A 156 -42.69 -13.17 -4.89
C VAL A 156 -41.98 -13.31 -3.54
N CYS A 157 -42.57 -14.03 -2.60
CA CYS A 157 -41.98 -14.24 -1.26
C CYS A 157 -40.64 -14.97 -1.33
N LEU A 158 -40.54 -16.01 -2.15
CA LEU A 158 -39.32 -16.76 -2.36
C LEU A 158 -38.22 -15.87 -3.00
N GLY A 159 -38.61 -15.06 -4.00
CA GLY A 159 -37.73 -14.08 -4.64
C GLY A 159 -37.19 -13.03 -3.66
N LEU A 160 -38.04 -12.57 -2.72
CA LEU A 160 -37.64 -11.63 -1.67
C LEU A 160 -36.65 -12.21 -0.65
N VAL A 161 -36.50 -13.54 -0.57
CA VAL A 161 -35.48 -14.19 0.24
C VAL A 161 -34.22 -14.52 -0.58
N ILE A 162 -34.40 -15.16 -1.74
CA ILE A 162 -33.28 -15.66 -2.55
C ILE A 162 -32.45 -14.52 -3.13
N THR A 163 -33.09 -13.47 -3.66
CA THR A 163 -32.39 -12.37 -4.32
C THR A 163 -31.47 -11.61 -3.35
N PRO A 164 -31.92 -11.12 -2.19
CA PRO A 164 -31.03 -10.49 -1.22
C PRO A 164 -29.95 -11.42 -0.68
N TYR A 165 -30.28 -12.71 -0.47
CA TYR A 165 -29.29 -13.70 -0.11
C TYR A 165 -28.19 -13.84 -1.16
N ALA A 166 -28.55 -13.96 -2.43
CA ALA A 166 -27.59 -14.07 -3.53
C ALA A 166 -26.70 -12.81 -3.65
N ILE A 167 -27.29 -11.62 -3.50
CA ILE A 167 -26.57 -10.36 -3.51
C ILE A 167 -25.61 -10.30 -2.32
N GLY A 168 -26.05 -10.61 -1.10
CA GLY A 168 -25.22 -10.60 0.11
C GLY A 168 -24.03 -11.55 -0.01
N ARG A 169 -24.26 -12.76 -0.53
CA ARG A 169 -23.24 -13.76 -0.80
C ARG A 169 -22.22 -13.24 -1.84
N ARG A 170 -22.68 -12.67 -2.95
CA ARG A 170 -21.81 -12.15 -4.00
C ARG A 170 -20.94 -10.98 -3.50
N VAL A 171 -21.51 -10.09 -2.70
CA VAL A 171 -20.76 -8.97 -2.09
C VAL A 171 -19.68 -9.50 -1.13
N ARG A 172 -19.95 -10.56 -0.36
CA ARG A 172 -18.94 -11.21 0.48
C ARG A 172 -17.82 -11.82 -0.36
N GLU A 173 -18.17 -12.68 -1.34
CA GLU A 173 -17.20 -13.36 -2.21
C GLU A 173 -16.30 -12.36 -2.97
N SER A 174 -16.88 -11.25 -3.43
CA SER A 174 -16.10 -10.17 -4.05
C SER A 174 -15.15 -9.48 -3.08
N GLY A 175 -15.55 -9.30 -1.82
CA GLY A 175 -14.71 -8.72 -0.78
C GLY A 175 -13.53 -9.63 -0.43
N GLU A 176 -13.76 -10.92 -0.23
CA GLU A 176 -12.73 -11.94 0.02
C GLU A 176 -11.74 -12.01 -1.14
N ALA A 177 -12.24 -12.12 -2.38
CA ALA A 177 -11.39 -12.14 -3.58
C ALA A 177 -10.55 -10.85 -3.76
N HIS A 178 -11.07 -9.70 -3.32
CA HIS A 178 -10.29 -8.45 -3.35
C HIS A 178 -9.15 -8.47 -2.33
N GLN A 179 -9.40 -8.93 -1.11
CA GLN A 179 -8.39 -9.07 -0.06
C GLN A 179 -7.28 -10.03 -0.48
N ASP A 180 -7.64 -11.19 -1.06
CA ASP A 180 -6.67 -12.18 -1.57
C ASP A 180 -5.79 -11.58 -2.67
N ARG A 181 -6.37 -10.78 -3.57
CA ARG A 181 -5.61 -10.09 -4.63
C ARG A 181 -4.62 -9.07 -4.07
N VAL A 182 -5.03 -8.29 -3.06
CA VAL A 182 -4.15 -7.32 -2.39
C VAL A 182 -3.00 -8.03 -1.69
N ALA A 183 -3.30 -9.09 -0.93
CA ALA A 183 -2.26 -9.88 -0.24
C ALA A 183 -1.26 -10.50 -1.24
N ALA A 184 -1.76 -11.08 -2.35
CA ALA A 184 -0.90 -11.63 -3.39
C ALA A 184 -0.06 -10.56 -4.10
N ALA A 185 -0.59 -9.35 -4.29
CA ALA A 185 0.15 -8.24 -4.88
C ALA A 185 1.27 -7.74 -3.95
N GLU A 186 1.01 -7.65 -2.64
CA GLU A 186 2.02 -7.29 -1.64
C GLU A 186 3.15 -8.31 -1.58
N GLU A 187 2.83 -9.60 -1.62
CA GLU A 187 3.83 -10.67 -1.63
C GLU A 187 4.72 -10.61 -2.87
N ARG A 188 4.12 -10.43 -4.07
CA ARG A 188 4.87 -10.24 -5.32
C ARG A 188 5.79 -9.02 -5.27
N TYR A 189 5.31 -7.91 -4.72
CA TYR A 189 6.11 -6.69 -4.57
C TYR A 189 7.32 -6.91 -3.65
N ARG A 190 7.13 -7.61 -2.51
CA ARG A 190 8.23 -7.98 -1.61
C ARG A 190 9.27 -8.87 -2.29
N THR A 191 8.82 -9.88 -3.04
CA THR A 191 9.72 -10.78 -3.78
C THR A 191 10.55 -9.99 -4.81
N MET A 192 9.90 -9.10 -5.57
CA MET A 192 10.58 -8.24 -6.56
C MET A 192 11.64 -7.32 -5.92
N LEU A 193 11.39 -6.78 -4.73
CA LEU A 193 12.38 -5.98 -4.01
C LEU A 193 13.59 -6.82 -3.58
N LEU A 194 13.38 -8.04 -3.10
CA LEU A 194 14.45 -8.96 -2.73
C LEU A 194 15.29 -9.37 -3.95
N GLU A 195 14.66 -9.68 -5.07
CA GLU A 195 15.34 -9.99 -6.33
C GLU A 195 16.21 -8.82 -6.80
N ARG A 196 15.67 -7.60 -6.78
CA ARG A 196 16.45 -6.39 -7.12
C ARG A 196 17.66 -6.17 -6.23
N ASP A 197 17.52 -6.38 -4.92
CA ASP A 197 18.64 -6.26 -3.98
C ASP A 197 19.72 -7.31 -4.29
N GLN A 198 19.31 -8.56 -4.58
CA GLN A 198 20.23 -9.63 -4.97
C GLN A 198 20.92 -9.30 -6.30
N ASP A 199 20.20 -8.82 -7.31
CA ASP A 199 20.77 -8.46 -8.59
C ASP A 199 21.79 -7.31 -8.46
N THR A 200 21.48 -6.32 -7.64
CA THR A 200 22.41 -5.22 -7.34
C THR A 200 23.69 -5.74 -6.69
N ARG A 201 23.59 -6.59 -5.68
CA ARG A 201 24.78 -7.19 -5.02
C ARG A 201 25.59 -8.06 -5.97
N LEU A 202 24.93 -8.82 -6.84
CA LEU A 202 25.59 -9.62 -7.86
C LEU A 202 26.33 -8.74 -8.89
N ALA A 203 25.69 -7.65 -9.32
CA ALA A 203 26.32 -6.69 -10.23
C ALA A 203 27.57 -6.03 -9.62
N GLU A 204 27.48 -5.60 -8.35
CA GLU A 204 28.63 -5.06 -7.60
C GLU A 204 29.77 -6.08 -7.46
N SER A 205 29.44 -7.33 -7.12
CA SER A 205 30.44 -8.41 -7.00
C SER A 205 31.13 -8.70 -8.32
N ARG A 206 30.36 -8.73 -9.43
CA ARG A 206 30.92 -8.93 -10.78
C ARG A 206 31.82 -7.77 -11.17
N ALA A 207 31.39 -6.53 -10.92
CA ALA A 207 32.20 -5.33 -11.19
C ALA A 207 33.52 -5.36 -10.42
N ARG A 208 33.52 -5.69 -9.12
CA ARG A 208 34.75 -5.85 -8.32
C ARG A 208 35.70 -6.91 -8.89
N THR A 209 35.14 -8.06 -9.30
CA THR A 209 35.93 -9.15 -9.87
C THR A 209 36.56 -8.76 -11.21
N GLN A 210 35.81 -8.04 -12.04
CA GLN A 210 36.31 -7.55 -13.32
C GLN A 210 37.47 -6.55 -13.14
N ILE A 211 37.30 -5.58 -12.23
CA ILE A 211 38.33 -4.61 -11.90
C ILE A 211 39.62 -5.29 -11.36
N ALA A 212 39.45 -6.28 -10.48
CA ALA A 212 40.58 -7.03 -9.96
C ALA A 212 41.36 -7.75 -11.06
N ARG A 213 40.66 -8.28 -12.08
CA ARG A 213 41.33 -8.89 -13.25
C ARG A 213 42.08 -7.84 -14.09
N GLU A 214 41.42 -6.70 -14.37
CA GLU A 214 42.00 -5.62 -15.18
C GLU A 214 43.26 -5.04 -14.53
N LEU A 215 43.22 -4.82 -13.21
CA LEU A 215 44.40 -4.44 -12.43
C LEU A 215 45.52 -5.50 -12.47
N HIS A 216 45.15 -6.79 -12.36
CA HIS A 216 46.10 -7.88 -12.43
C HIS A 216 46.78 -7.95 -13.79
N ASP A 217 46.01 -7.78 -14.88
CA ASP A 217 46.57 -7.80 -16.25
C ASP A 217 47.54 -6.65 -16.50
N ILE A 218 47.22 -5.43 -16.05
CA ILE A 218 48.13 -4.28 -16.15
C ILE A 218 49.42 -4.53 -15.37
N VAL A 219 49.28 -5.01 -14.13
CA VAL A 219 50.47 -5.30 -13.28
C VAL A 219 51.31 -6.40 -13.90
N ALA A 220 50.70 -7.52 -14.31
CA ALA A 220 51.43 -8.66 -14.88
C ALA A 220 52.15 -8.27 -16.19
N HIS A 221 51.51 -7.50 -17.07
CA HIS A 221 52.09 -7.05 -18.30
C HIS A 221 53.26 -6.08 -18.05
N SER A 222 53.09 -5.07 -17.22
CA SER A 222 54.10 -4.09 -16.90
C SER A 222 55.33 -4.69 -16.20
N LEU A 223 55.10 -5.62 -15.24
CA LEU A 223 56.15 -6.37 -14.58
C LEU A 223 56.95 -7.23 -15.57
N SER A 224 56.28 -7.91 -16.49
CA SER A 224 56.95 -8.74 -17.50
C SER A 224 57.86 -7.90 -18.40
N VAL A 225 57.39 -6.73 -18.85
CA VAL A 225 58.20 -5.79 -19.65
C VAL A 225 59.40 -5.28 -18.84
N MET A 226 59.19 -4.88 -17.57
CA MET A 226 60.28 -4.39 -16.70
C MET A 226 61.32 -5.47 -16.43
N ILE A 227 60.96 -6.74 -16.22
CA ILE A 227 61.88 -7.86 -16.01
C ILE A 227 62.74 -8.08 -17.26
N VAL A 228 62.11 -8.14 -18.45
CA VAL A 228 62.85 -8.31 -19.72
C VAL A 228 63.85 -7.16 -19.94
N GLN A 229 63.44 -5.91 -19.70
CA GLN A 229 64.32 -4.75 -19.83
C GLN A 229 65.47 -4.77 -18.80
N ALA A 230 65.18 -5.19 -17.55
CA ALA A 230 66.19 -5.32 -16.50
C ALA A 230 67.27 -6.39 -16.85
N GLU A 231 66.81 -7.57 -17.34
CA GLU A 231 67.73 -8.64 -17.75
C GLU A 231 68.56 -8.26 -18.96
N GLY A 232 67.92 -7.63 -19.97
CA GLY A 232 68.61 -7.12 -21.15
C GLY A 232 69.63 -6.03 -20.81
N GLY A 233 69.23 -5.06 -19.98
CA GLY A 233 70.13 -4.00 -19.49
C GLY A 233 71.33 -4.54 -18.71
N LYS A 234 71.11 -5.51 -17.83
CA LYS A 234 72.18 -6.22 -17.07
C LYS A 234 73.14 -6.93 -17.99
N ALA A 235 72.70 -7.63 -19.02
CA ALA A 235 73.55 -8.35 -19.95
C ALA A 235 74.43 -7.41 -20.79
N LEU A 236 73.96 -6.17 -21.08
CA LEU A 236 74.65 -5.19 -21.89
C LEU A 236 75.50 -4.17 -21.10
N ALA A 237 75.36 -4.12 -19.76
CA ALA A 237 75.95 -3.09 -18.91
C ALA A 237 77.48 -2.96 -19.07
N ALA A 238 78.22 -4.04 -19.24
CA ALA A 238 79.68 -4.04 -19.40
C ALA A 238 80.13 -3.72 -20.85
N LYS A 239 79.28 -4.03 -21.86
CA LYS A 239 79.67 -3.91 -23.28
C LYS A 239 79.09 -2.66 -23.93
N LYS A 240 77.94 -2.19 -23.51
CA LYS A 240 77.25 -1.04 -24.03
C LYS A 240 76.52 -0.29 -22.89
N PRO A 241 77.19 0.57 -22.11
CA PRO A 241 76.62 1.27 -20.95
C PRO A 241 75.42 2.15 -21.30
N GLU A 242 75.42 2.76 -22.49
CA GLU A 242 74.28 3.58 -22.95
C GLU A 242 72.99 2.74 -23.13
N ALA A 243 73.08 1.50 -23.63
CA ALA A 243 71.93 0.60 -23.77
C ALA A 243 71.38 0.16 -22.40
N ALA A 244 72.26 -0.02 -21.40
CA ALA A 244 71.85 -0.29 -20.04
C ALA A 244 71.10 0.92 -19.42
N THR A 245 71.58 2.16 -19.67
CA THR A 245 70.88 3.37 -19.22
C THR A 245 69.50 3.51 -19.87
N GLN A 246 69.42 3.21 -21.19
CA GLN A 246 68.17 3.23 -21.90
C GLN A 246 67.16 2.20 -21.33
N ALA A 247 67.60 1.00 -21.00
CA ALA A 247 66.77 -0.03 -20.37
C ALA A 247 66.18 0.42 -19.00
N LEU A 248 67.02 1.09 -18.18
CA LEU A 248 66.59 1.68 -16.90
C LEU A 248 65.53 2.79 -17.08
N THR A 249 65.69 3.61 -18.11
CA THR A 249 64.73 4.67 -18.48
C THR A 249 63.37 4.05 -18.84
N THR A 250 63.41 3.03 -19.71
CA THR A 250 62.16 2.30 -20.12
C THR A 250 61.47 1.66 -18.95
N ILE A 251 62.21 1.06 -18.00
CA ILE A 251 61.64 0.49 -16.75
C ILE A 251 60.91 1.59 -15.96
N ALA A 252 61.57 2.75 -15.78
CA ALA A 252 60.97 3.84 -15.02
C ALA A 252 59.72 4.44 -15.69
N GLU A 253 59.71 4.53 -17.02
CA GLU A 253 58.55 4.99 -17.81
C GLU A 253 57.40 4.00 -17.73
N THR A 254 57.66 2.71 -17.99
CA THR A 254 56.66 1.65 -17.89
C THR A 254 56.03 1.58 -16.48
N GLY A 255 56.86 1.74 -15.43
CA GLY A 255 56.34 1.77 -14.06
C GLY A 255 55.45 2.95 -13.74
N ARG A 256 55.79 4.17 -14.25
CA ARG A 256 54.94 5.36 -14.08
C ARG A 256 53.62 5.24 -14.84
N GLU A 257 53.65 4.71 -16.04
CA GLU A 257 52.49 4.50 -16.89
C GLU A 257 51.52 3.48 -16.23
N ALA A 258 52.03 2.35 -15.77
CA ALA A 258 51.22 1.37 -15.06
C ALA A 258 50.59 1.93 -13.78
N LEU A 259 51.35 2.71 -12.98
CA LEU A 259 50.79 3.39 -11.80
C LEU A 259 49.71 4.41 -12.15
N SER A 260 49.88 5.15 -13.25
CA SER A 260 48.88 6.12 -13.73
C SER A 260 47.59 5.42 -14.16
N GLU A 261 47.69 4.32 -14.89
CA GLU A 261 46.56 3.56 -15.39
C GLU A 261 45.79 2.89 -14.23
N MET A 262 46.49 2.29 -13.25
CA MET A 262 45.84 1.79 -12.05
C MET A 262 45.10 2.86 -11.26
N ARG A 263 45.68 4.08 -11.13
CA ARG A 263 45.01 5.21 -10.48
C ARG A 263 43.77 5.64 -11.24
N ARG A 264 43.79 5.61 -12.57
CA ARG A 264 42.66 5.94 -13.44
C ARG A 264 41.49 4.97 -13.20
N ILE A 265 41.74 3.64 -13.18
CA ILE A 265 40.76 2.61 -12.93
C ILE A 265 40.19 2.75 -11.52
N LEU A 266 41.00 2.95 -10.49
CA LEU A 266 40.56 3.15 -9.11
C LEU A 266 39.86 4.50 -8.92
N GLY A 267 40.17 5.52 -9.70
CA GLY A 267 39.54 6.84 -9.69
C GLY A 267 38.06 6.76 -10.13
N VAL A 268 37.77 6.03 -11.20
CA VAL A 268 36.41 5.79 -11.70
C VAL A 268 35.52 5.14 -10.64
N LEU A 269 36.08 4.30 -9.75
CA LEU A 269 35.35 3.69 -8.64
C LEU A 269 35.12 4.64 -7.45
N ARG A 270 35.88 5.74 -7.37
CA ARG A 270 35.73 6.76 -6.31
C ARG A 270 34.74 7.88 -6.68
N GLU A 271 34.34 7.98 -7.95
CA GLU A 271 33.34 8.93 -8.42
C GLU A 271 31.86 8.45 -8.19
N GLY A 272 31.62 7.53 -7.27
CA GLY A 272 30.30 7.39 -6.66
C GLY A 272 29.98 8.65 -5.84
N PRO A 273 28.69 9.07 -5.72
CA PRO A 273 28.31 10.29 -5.01
C PRO A 273 28.44 10.12 -3.49
N GLU A 274 29.66 10.02 -2.98
CA GLU A 274 29.95 10.28 -1.59
C GLU A 274 30.74 11.62 -1.47
N PRO A 275 30.07 12.72 -1.16
CA PRO A 275 30.78 13.94 -0.77
C PRO A 275 31.30 13.74 0.65
N GLY A 276 32.58 13.33 0.81
CA GLY A 276 33.10 13.43 2.15
C GLY A 276 34.21 12.50 2.63
N ARG A 277 35.10 11.98 1.76
CA ARG A 277 36.32 11.30 2.29
C ARG A 277 37.55 11.62 1.48
N GLN A 278 38.04 12.83 1.65
CA GLN A 278 39.46 13.20 1.70
C GLN A 278 39.55 14.53 2.43
N ALA A 279 39.44 14.45 3.74
CA ALA A 279 40.01 15.49 4.56
C ALA A 279 41.24 14.88 5.20
N ASP A 280 42.42 15.22 4.67
CA ASP A 280 43.55 15.49 5.54
C ASP A 280 43.04 16.36 6.71
N PHE A 281 43.63 16.20 7.86
CA PHE A 281 43.29 16.89 9.12
C PHE A 281 43.49 18.43 9.08
N ALA A 282 43.20 19.10 7.97
CA ALA A 282 43.16 20.54 7.84
C ALA A 282 41.71 21.05 8.00
N PRO A 283 41.51 22.16 8.70
CA PRO A 283 40.16 22.77 8.85
C PRO A 283 39.58 23.04 7.46
N ALA A 284 38.25 22.81 7.33
CA ALA A 284 37.53 23.04 6.08
C ALA A 284 37.82 24.48 5.57
N PRO A 285 38.19 24.66 4.29
CA PRO A 285 38.51 26.00 3.76
C PRO A 285 37.29 26.90 3.81
N ARG A 286 37.55 28.17 4.13
CA ARG A 286 36.56 29.22 4.33
C ARG A 286 36.63 30.27 3.22
N LEU A 287 35.64 31.18 3.17
CA LEU A 287 35.66 32.34 2.25
C LEU A 287 36.90 33.21 2.46
N SER A 288 37.41 33.28 3.70
CA SER A 288 38.64 34.00 4.03
C SER A 288 39.89 33.45 3.36
N ASP A 289 39.87 32.22 2.85
CA ASP A 289 41.02 31.55 2.27
C ASP A 289 41.08 31.69 0.74
N ILE A 290 40.05 32.31 0.14
CA ILE A 290 39.98 32.55 -1.31
C ILE A 290 41.09 33.50 -1.79
N PRO A 291 41.44 34.61 -1.10
CA PRO A 291 42.56 35.44 -1.51
C PRO A 291 43.88 34.66 -1.61
N ASP A 292 44.17 33.80 -0.63
CA ASP A 292 45.36 32.95 -0.66
C ASP A 292 45.31 31.89 -1.76
N LEU A 293 44.14 31.36 -2.07
CA LEU A 293 43.94 30.44 -3.19
C LEU A 293 44.28 31.11 -4.51
N VAL A 294 43.76 32.33 -4.76
CA VAL A 294 44.02 33.08 -5.99
C VAL A 294 45.48 33.43 -6.09
N ALA A 295 46.10 33.97 -5.03
CA ALA A 295 47.53 34.35 -5.01
C ALA A 295 48.46 33.16 -5.30
N ARG A 296 48.15 31.95 -4.80
CA ARG A 296 48.95 30.73 -5.04
C ARG A 296 48.73 30.12 -6.42
N THR A 297 47.63 30.49 -7.11
CA THR A 297 47.28 29.84 -8.38
C THR A 297 48.09 30.40 -9.55
N SER A 298 48.13 31.71 -9.74
CA SER A 298 48.91 32.35 -10.80
C SER A 298 48.85 33.87 -10.71
N ASP A 299 49.96 34.56 -11.03
CA ASP A 299 50.00 36.02 -11.14
C ASP A 299 49.08 36.59 -12.23
N ARG A 300 48.54 35.73 -13.09
CA ARG A 300 47.60 36.10 -14.17
C ARG A 300 46.14 36.20 -13.69
N VAL A 301 45.88 35.94 -12.42
CA VAL A 301 44.53 36.00 -11.84
C VAL A 301 44.47 37.16 -10.85
N GLN A 302 43.48 38.03 -11.04
CA GLN A 302 43.18 39.11 -10.11
C GLN A 302 41.96 38.83 -9.30
N LEU A 303 41.92 39.28 -8.03
CA LEU A 303 40.78 39.16 -7.14
C LEU A 303 40.19 40.54 -6.85
N ALA A 304 38.91 40.71 -7.05
CA ALA A 304 38.12 41.85 -6.59
C ALA A 304 37.05 41.42 -5.57
N VAL A 305 37.02 42.06 -4.42
CA VAL A 305 36.04 41.76 -3.38
C VAL A 305 35.21 43.02 -3.08
N HIS A 306 33.89 42.94 -3.19
CA HIS A 306 32.97 44.03 -2.94
C HIS A 306 32.00 43.69 -1.80
N GLY A 307 31.88 44.58 -0.83
CA GLY A 307 31.02 44.43 0.36
C GLY A 307 31.73 43.79 1.54
N GLN A 308 30.96 43.50 2.59
CA GLN A 308 31.47 42.78 3.76
C GLN A 308 30.93 41.37 3.82
N PRO A 309 31.76 40.38 4.21
CA PRO A 309 31.33 39.00 4.25
C PRO A 309 30.21 38.83 5.32
N PRO A 310 29.02 38.32 4.93
CA PRO A 310 27.97 37.99 5.86
C PRO A 310 28.38 36.77 6.70
N ARG A 311 27.69 36.54 7.82
CA ARG A 311 27.82 35.28 8.55
C ARG A 311 27.19 34.14 7.70
N ALA A 312 28.02 33.44 6.97
CA ALA A 312 27.61 32.31 6.14
C ALA A 312 27.73 30.99 6.91
N SER A 313 26.95 29.98 6.50
CA SER A 313 27.13 28.63 7.02
C SER A 313 28.43 28.02 6.48
N ALA A 314 29.09 27.15 7.24
CA ALA A 314 30.31 26.48 6.80
C ALA A 314 30.12 25.69 5.48
N ALA A 315 28.94 25.17 5.22
CA ALA A 315 28.59 24.50 3.98
C ALA A 315 28.57 25.46 2.78
N LEU A 316 28.06 26.68 2.95
CA LEU A 316 28.05 27.70 1.90
C LEU A 316 29.47 28.21 1.62
N GLU A 317 30.27 28.45 2.66
CA GLU A 317 31.67 28.89 2.51
C GLU A 317 32.50 27.85 1.73
N LEU A 318 32.36 26.57 2.10
CA LEU A 318 33.00 25.47 1.40
C LEU A 318 32.57 25.38 -0.07
N THR A 319 31.28 25.54 -0.35
CA THR A 319 30.73 25.47 -1.72
C THR A 319 31.33 26.58 -2.57
N VAL A 320 31.34 27.83 -2.08
CA VAL A 320 31.94 28.97 -2.84
C VAL A 320 33.42 28.75 -3.06
N TYR A 321 34.17 28.31 -2.04
CA TYR A 321 35.57 28.00 -2.17
C TYR A 321 35.83 26.96 -3.27
N ARG A 322 35.06 25.86 -3.30
CA ARG A 322 35.18 24.82 -4.32
C ARG A 322 34.86 25.31 -5.73
N VAL A 323 33.83 26.14 -5.90
CA VAL A 323 33.49 26.75 -7.21
C VAL A 323 34.63 27.59 -7.72
N VAL A 324 35.26 28.45 -6.88
CA VAL A 324 36.40 29.25 -7.25
C VAL A 324 37.62 28.38 -7.60
N GLN A 325 37.91 27.36 -6.79
CA GLN A 325 39.00 26.41 -7.01
C GLN A 325 38.86 25.69 -8.35
N GLU A 326 37.69 25.19 -8.69
CA GLU A 326 37.44 24.50 -9.95
C GLU A 326 37.53 25.46 -11.14
N ALA A 327 36.97 26.65 -11.01
CA ALA A 327 37.07 27.68 -12.06
C ALA A 327 38.54 28.06 -12.35
N LEU A 328 39.39 28.23 -11.33
CA LEU A 328 40.80 28.50 -11.46
C LEU A 328 41.56 27.33 -12.08
N THR A 329 41.22 26.10 -11.68
CA THR A 329 41.80 24.91 -12.28
C THR A 329 41.47 24.79 -13.77
N ASN A 330 40.25 25.06 -14.14
CA ASN A 330 39.79 25.06 -15.53
C ASN A 330 40.42 26.17 -16.34
N PHE A 331 40.60 27.37 -15.77
CA PHE A 331 41.34 28.47 -16.39
C PHE A 331 42.77 28.05 -16.70
N LEU A 332 43.51 27.48 -15.75
CA LEU A 332 44.91 27.05 -15.97
C LEU A 332 45.03 25.96 -17.03
N LYS A 333 44.06 25.03 -17.10
CA LYS A 333 44.08 23.93 -18.07
C LYS A 333 43.70 24.36 -19.49
N HIS A 334 42.81 25.35 -19.63
CA HIS A 334 42.14 25.60 -20.93
C HIS A 334 42.33 26.98 -21.52
N ALA A 335 42.71 28.00 -20.73
CA ALA A 335 42.74 29.39 -21.21
C ALA A 335 43.99 29.81 -21.98
N GLY A 336 44.98 28.94 -22.09
CA GLY A 336 46.24 29.25 -22.80
C GLY A 336 47.22 30.18 -22.01
N PRO A 337 48.47 30.35 -22.48
CA PRO A 337 49.54 30.98 -21.69
C PRO A 337 49.44 32.49 -21.54
N GLN A 338 48.71 33.21 -22.44
CA GLN A 338 48.58 34.67 -22.42
C GLN A 338 47.26 35.16 -21.80
N ALA A 339 46.37 34.27 -21.41
CA ALA A 339 45.08 34.65 -20.84
C ALA A 339 45.22 35.17 -19.41
N THR A 340 44.43 36.17 -19.05
CA THR A 340 44.25 36.68 -17.69
C THR A 340 42.83 36.42 -17.22
N ALA A 341 42.62 36.27 -15.91
CA ALA A 341 41.30 36.07 -15.33
C ALA A 341 41.07 37.04 -14.17
N MET A 342 39.81 37.37 -13.92
CA MET A 342 39.40 38.13 -12.76
C MET A 342 38.34 37.33 -11.98
N VAL A 343 38.59 37.13 -10.72
CA VAL A 343 37.59 36.55 -9.76
C VAL A 343 36.97 37.71 -9.03
N THR A 344 35.66 37.89 -9.14
CA THR A 344 34.90 38.93 -8.43
C THR A 344 33.96 38.29 -7.42
N ILE A 345 34.11 38.66 -6.15
CA ILE A 345 33.22 38.25 -5.07
C ILE A 345 32.40 39.47 -4.63
N THR A 346 31.09 39.38 -4.75
CA THR A 346 30.18 40.46 -4.32
C THR A 346 29.28 39.95 -3.20
N TYR A 347 29.38 40.57 -2.03
CA TYR A 347 28.49 40.30 -0.92
C TYR A 347 27.27 41.21 -1.05
N GLY A 348 26.10 40.65 -1.39
CA GLY A 348 24.82 41.34 -1.39
C GLY A 348 24.26 41.51 0.04
N MET A 349 23.47 42.57 0.25
CA MET A 349 22.70 42.76 1.49
C MET A 349 21.53 41.79 1.52
#